data_d391abea1ea2058708c55ebe2a5d6c85
#
_entry.id   d391abea1ea2058708c55ebe2a5d6c85
#
_cell.length_a   1.000
_cell.length_b   1.000
_cell.length_c   1.000
_cell.angle_alpha   90.00
_cell.angle_beta   90.00
_cell.angle_gamma   90.00
#
_symmetry.space_group_name_H-M   'P 1'
#
loop_
_entity.id
_entity.type
_entity.pdbx_description
1 polymer ?
#
loop_
_entity_poly.entity_id
_entity_poly.type
_entity_poly.pdbx_seq_one_letter_code
_entity_poly.pdbx_strand_id
1 'polypeptide(L)'
;METYTSNPGVFRQEYDTSYNLKDKTSMPKLPVAEEDYNSIIWILNHAYIQSAETAKQDKEVLLKNAGITERIELTDDDIDVIQQLATWYFTNKDNPVYHTDFAGEPSLQTVLESKKTGENKEEYRAIEDKNQPRFDQMEKLFKYIVVNAKNATEESNKNEAPLTLEKGTPAVATENDNYIIGPYTIKKNNDTPYTLNINVTDRKGTDLTNNVKFLNADKQEISIDDIIGKEFYLKIPVQTIVTNKIDGIKFNMNGTYTETTATYWTSSSNSTVQPIVVIERVPQEFSGSNEVLFSVEGKYSFKLVKVDSEDINKKLQGAEFEITTPAGTQKYVTDENGEINIADIKITEPGVDTITIKETKAPEPYKMLLKEPLTLKV
;
A
#
# COMPACT_ATOMS: atom_id res chain seq x y z
N MET A 1 -2.06 -15.19 -34.53
CA MET A 1 -0.59 -14.94 -34.48
C MET A 1 0.09 -16.30 -34.63
N GLU A 2 0.69 -16.57 -35.76
CA GLU A 2 1.51 -17.76 -35.88
C GLU A 2 2.71 -17.62 -34.95
N THR A 3 2.80 -18.49 -33.96
CA THR A 3 3.94 -18.57 -33.06
C THR A 3 5.15 -19.06 -33.86
N TYR A 4 5.99 -18.16 -34.32
CA TYR A 4 7.32 -18.47 -34.87
C TYR A 4 8.28 -18.97 -33.77
N THR A 5 7.86 -19.97 -33.01
CA THR A 5 8.70 -20.59 -31.97
C THR A 5 9.66 -21.67 -32.52
N SER A 6 9.65 -21.95 -33.83
CA SER A 6 10.38 -23.09 -34.35
C SER A 6 11.83 -22.83 -34.81
N ASN A 7 12.29 -21.57 -34.89
CA ASN A 7 13.68 -21.32 -35.28
C ASN A 7 14.25 -19.99 -34.70
N PRO A 8 14.78 -20.01 -33.48
CA PRO A 8 15.37 -18.82 -32.85
C PRO A 8 16.53 -18.20 -33.64
N GLY A 9 17.15 -18.97 -34.57
CA GLY A 9 18.23 -18.47 -35.42
C GLY A 9 17.75 -17.53 -36.51
N VAL A 10 16.59 -17.80 -37.11
CA VAL A 10 16.01 -16.94 -38.17
C VAL A 10 15.53 -15.62 -37.58
N PHE A 11 14.90 -15.66 -36.40
CA PHE A 11 14.48 -14.46 -35.68
C PHE A 11 15.65 -13.50 -35.42
N ARG A 12 16.81 -14.03 -35.00
CA ARG A 12 18.01 -13.22 -34.71
C ARG A 12 18.67 -12.63 -35.95
N GLN A 13 18.47 -13.21 -37.14
CA GLN A 13 19.03 -12.70 -38.39
C GLN A 13 18.20 -11.54 -38.98
N GLU A 14 16.90 -11.52 -38.76
CA GLU A 14 16.00 -10.50 -39.30
C GLU A 14 15.79 -9.33 -38.36
N TYR A 15 15.75 -9.58 -37.05
CA TYR A 15 15.56 -8.57 -36.02
C TYR A 15 16.86 -8.38 -35.24
N ASP A 16 17.65 -7.42 -35.69
CA ASP A 16 18.99 -7.14 -35.15
C ASP A 16 19.02 -5.93 -34.17
N THR A 17 17.93 -5.21 -34.07
CA THR A 17 17.83 -3.99 -33.28
C THR A 17 16.58 -4.03 -32.43
N SER A 18 16.73 -3.67 -31.14
CA SER A 18 15.61 -3.57 -30.21
C SER A 18 15.66 -2.29 -29.39
N TYR A 19 14.51 -1.78 -29.04
CA TYR A 19 14.34 -0.60 -28.20
C TYR A 19 13.29 -0.85 -27.13
N ASN A 20 13.48 -0.27 -25.95
CA ASN A 20 12.41 -0.20 -24.97
C ASN A 20 11.35 0.78 -25.48
N LEU A 21 10.18 0.27 -25.85
CA LEU A 21 9.11 1.09 -26.40
C LEU A 21 8.59 2.13 -25.39
N LYS A 22 8.78 1.92 -24.09
CA LYS A 22 8.41 2.88 -23.05
C LYS A 22 9.45 3.99 -22.83
N ASP A 23 10.64 3.86 -23.37
CA ASP A 23 11.68 4.89 -23.36
C ASP A 23 11.76 5.59 -24.73
N LYS A 24 10.92 6.61 -24.89
CA LYS A 24 10.85 7.44 -26.08
C LYS A 24 12.21 7.98 -26.53
N THR A 25 13.10 8.26 -25.58
CA THR A 25 14.41 8.87 -25.85
C THR A 25 15.43 7.89 -26.39
N SER A 26 15.25 6.60 -26.17
CA SER A 26 16.13 5.54 -26.67
C SER A 26 15.94 5.22 -28.15
N MET A 27 14.84 5.66 -28.76
CA MET A 27 14.47 5.35 -30.13
C MET A 27 14.86 6.45 -31.10
N PRO A 28 15.59 6.16 -32.18
CA PRO A 28 15.97 7.16 -33.18
C PRO A 28 14.77 7.68 -33.98
N LYS A 29 13.71 6.87 -34.07
CA LYS A 29 12.42 7.22 -34.66
C LYS A 29 11.32 6.45 -33.96
N LEU A 30 10.25 7.15 -33.58
CA LEU A 30 9.08 6.52 -33.01
C LEU A 30 8.39 5.60 -34.04
N PRO A 31 7.90 4.42 -33.65
CA PRO A 31 7.20 3.49 -34.52
C PRO A 31 5.80 3.98 -34.93
N VAL A 32 5.30 5.02 -34.27
CA VAL A 32 3.98 5.63 -34.47
C VAL A 32 4.11 7.15 -34.50
N ALA A 33 3.07 7.85 -34.93
CA ALA A 33 3.00 9.31 -34.84
C ALA A 33 3.14 9.76 -33.37
N GLU A 34 3.76 10.91 -33.12
CA GLU A 34 4.08 11.35 -31.76
C GLU A 34 2.83 11.57 -30.90
N GLU A 35 1.75 12.05 -31.51
CA GLU A 35 0.45 12.24 -30.85
C GLU A 35 -0.21 10.92 -30.41
N ASP A 36 0.11 9.81 -31.06
CA ASP A 36 -0.45 8.49 -30.75
C ASP A 36 0.43 7.66 -29.82
N TYR A 37 1.64 8.13 -29.55
CA TYR A 37 2.60 7.37 -28.76
C TYR A 37 2.04 7.01 -27.36
N ASN A 38 1.47 7.97 -26.66
CA ASN A 38 0.87 7.72 -25.35
C ASN A 38 -0.31 6.76 -25.41
N SER A 39 -1.10 6.81 -26.49
CA SER A 39 -2.22 5.90 -26.70
C SER A 39 -1.74 4.44 -26.84
N ILE A 40 -0.68 4.24 -27.62
CA ILE A 40 -0.09 2.91 -27.79
C ILE A 40 0.50 2.39 -26.47
N ILE A 41 1.24 3.22 -25.74
CA ILE A 41 1.79 2.82 -24.43
C ILE A 41 0.67 2.45 -23.45
N TRP A 42 -0.44 3.20 -23.44
CA TRP A 42 -1.60 2.86 -22.62
C TRP A 42 -2.17 1.48 -22.98
N ILE A 43 -2.38 1.19 -24.27
CA ILE A 43 -2.89 -0.11 -24.72
C ILE A 43 -1.95 -1.24 -24.27
N LEU A 44 -0.64 -1.07 -24.45
CA LEU A 44 0.34 -2.09 -24.06
C LEU A 44 0.38 -2.32 -22.56
N ASN A 45 0.25 -1.25 -21.76
CA ASN A 45 0.22 -1.35 -20.29
C ASN A 45 -1.01 -2.10 -19.78
N HIS A 46 -2.14 -1.99 -20.48
CA HIS A 46 -3.42 -2.59 -20.09
C HIS A 46 -3.77 -3.85 -20.89
N ALA A 47 -2.82 -4.33 -21.71
CA ALA A 47 -3.04 -5.52 -22.54
C ALA A 47 -3.26 -6.78 -21.68
N TYR A 48 -4.29 -7.54 -22.02
CA TYR A 48 -4.45 -8.90 -21.57
C TYR A 48 -3.46 -9.80 -22.33
N ILE A 49 -2.69 -10.60 -21.61
CA ILE A 49 -1.73 -11.56 -22.18
C ILE A 49 -2.13 -12.95 -21.69
N GLN A 50 -2.71 -13.75 -22.58
CA GLN A 50 -3.27 -15.07 -22.25
C GLN A 50 -2.26 -16.02 -21.59
N SER A 51 -0.97 -15.94 -21.98
CA SER A 51 0.10 -16.79 -21.43
C SER A 51 0.74 -16.27 -20.15
N ALA A 52 0.35 -15.11 -19.65
CA ALA A 52 0.90 -14.55 -18.43
C ALA A 52 0.37 -15.27 -17.17
N GLU A 53 1.20 -15.33 -16.11
CA GLU A 53 0.74 -15.85 -14.81
C GLU A 53 -0.41 -15.06 -14.22
N THR A 54 -0.50 -13.77 -14.55
CA THR A 54 -1.56 -12.84 -14.11
C THR A 54 -2.79 -12.86 -15.02
N ALA A 55 -2.82 -13.68 -16.08
CA ALA A 55 -3.82 -13.64 -17.15
C ALA A 55 -5.28 -13.58 -16.62
N LYS A 56 -5.61 -14.43 -15.65
CA LYS A 56 -6.96 -14.45 -15.09
C LYS A 56 -7.33 -13.13 -14.42
N GLN A 57 -6.43 -12.58 -13.62
CA GLN A 57 -6.65 -11.33 -12.90
C GLN A 57 -6.68 -10.13 -13.86
N ASP A 58 -5.78 -10.09 -14.84
CA ASP A 58 -5.72 -9.04 -15.86
C ASP A 58 -7.01 -9.02 -16.69
N LYS A 59 -7.52 -10.20 -17.07
CA LYS A 59 -8.82 -10.34 -17.76
C LYS A 59 -9.98 -9.81 -16.93
N GLU A 60 -10.07 -10.22 -15.66
CA GLU A 60 -11.12 -9.78 -14.76
C GLU A 60 -11.11 -8.24 -14.59
N VAL A 61 -9.94 -7.65 -14.40
CA VAL A 61 -9.76 -6.19 -14.28
C VAL A 61 -10.15 -5.48 -15.58
N LEU A 62 -9.65 -5.94 -16.72
CA LEU A 62 -9.94 -5.35 -18.03
C LEU A 62 -11.45 -5.35 -18.33
N LEU A 63 -12.12 -6.50 -18.18
CA LEU A 63 -13.54 -6.63 -18.44
C LEU A 63 -14.40 -5.82 -17.47
N LYS A 64 -14.06 -5.83 -16.17
CA LYS A 64 -14.72 -5.03 -15.16
C LYS A 64 -14.64 -3.53 -15.48
N ASN A 65 -13.46 -3.05 -15.84
CA ASN A 65 -13.25 -1.64 -16.18
C ASN A 65 -13.97 -1.25 -17.47
N ALA A 66 -14.11 -2.17 -18.43
CA ALA A 66 -14.97 -1.99 -19.61
C ALA A 66 -16.47 -2.08 -19.29
N GLY A 67 -16.85 -2.32 -18.04
CA GLY A 67 -18.26 -2.49 -17.61
C GLY A 67 -18.89 -3.78 -18.10
N ILE A 68 -18.09 -4.85 -18.33
CA ILE A 68 -18.53 -6.18 -18.69
C ILE A 68 -18.45 -7.05 -17.44
N THR A 69 -19.52 -7.07 -16.64
CA THR A 69 -19.51 -7.69 -15.30
C THR A 69 -20.42 -8.90 -15.19
N GLU A 70 -21.39 -9.03 -16.12
CA GLU A 70 -22.36 -10.12 -16.10
C GLU A 70 -22.23 -10.97 -17.36
N ARG A 71 -22.40 -12.29 -17.20
CA ARG A 71 -22.40 -13.28 -18.26
C ARG A 71 -21.41 -12.97 -19.39
N ILE A 72 -20.12 -13.25 -19.14
CA ILE A 72 -19.05 -12.97 -20.11
C ILE A 72 -19.18 -13.92 -21.29
N GLU A 73 -19.43 -13.36 -22.48
CA GLU A 73 -19.53 -14.07 -23.75
C GLU A 73 -18.22 -14.03 -24.54
N LEU A 74 -17.26 -13.18 -24.13
CA LEU A 74 -15.96 -13.02 -24.81
C LEU A 74 -15.04 -14.20 -24.55
N THR A 75 -14.46 -14.74 -25.61
CA THR A 75 -13.32 -15.66 -25.54
C THR A 75 -11.99 -14.88 -25.38
N ASP A 76 -10.92 -15.59 -25.07
CA ASP A 76 -9.60 -15.00 -25.00
C ASP A 76 -9.15 -14.48 -26.38
N ASP A 77 -9.47 -15.22 -27.44
CA ASP A 77 -9.19 -14.81 -28.83
C ASP A 77 -9.95 -13.52 -29.21
N ASP A 78 -11.16 -13.32 -28.73
CA ASP A 78 -11.90 -12.07 -28.96
C ASP A 78 -11.18 -10.88 -28.34
N ILE A 79 -10.68 -11.05 -27.12
CA ILE A 79 -9.96 -9.99 -26.43
C ILE A 79 -8.67 -9.65 -27.17
N ASP A 80 -7.92 -10.65 -27.61
CA ASP A 80 -6.70 -10.46 -28.39
C ASP A 80 -6.97 -9.73 -29.72
N VAL A 81 -8.02 -10.12 -30.44
CA VAL A 81 -8.44 -9.45 -31.69
C VAL A 81 -8.83 -7.99 -31.42
N ILE A 82 -9.58 -7.73 -30.35
CA ILE A 82 -10.01 -6.37 -30.01
C ILE A 82 -8.83 -5.49 -29.65
N GLN A 83 -7.88 -5.99 -28.87
CA GLN A 83 -6.65 -5.27 -28.53
C GLN A 83 -5.82 -4.94 -29.78
N GLN A 84 -5.73 -5.87 -30.72
CA GLN A 84 -5.06 -5.64 -31.99
C GLN A 84 -5.78 -4.59 -32.83
N LEU A 85 -7.10 -4.64 -32.92
CA LEU A 85 -7.91 -3.65 -33.66
C LEU A 85 -7.79 -2.26 -33.01
N ALA A 86 -7.79 -2.18 -31.69
CA ALA A 86 -7.56 -0.93 -30.97
C ALA A 86 -6.15 -0.37 -31.23
N THR A 87 -5.14 -1.23 -31.32
CA THR A 87 -3.80 -0.82 -31.71
C THR A 87 -3.78 -0.28 -33.13
N TRP A 88 -4.43 -0.95 -34.08
CA TRP A 88 -4.52 -0.49 -35.47
C TRP A 88 -5.31 0.80 -35.64
N TYR A 89 -6.26 1.09 -34.78
CA TYR A 89 -6.96 2.37 -34.76
C TYR A 89 -5.98 3.55 -34.68
N PHE A 90 -4.89 3.43 -33.92
CA PHE A 90 -3.87 4.48 -33.79
C PHE A 90 -2.73 4.34 -34.81
N THR A 91 -2.33 3.12 -35.15
CA THR A 91 -1.16 2.91 -36.00
C THR A 91 -1.46 2.96 -37.50
N ASN A 92 -2.73 2.88 -37.90
CA ASN A 92 -3.18 2.87 -39.32
C ASN A 92 -4.21 3.97 -39.61
N LYS A 93 -3.96 5.18 -39.11
CA LYS A 93 -4.87 6.34 -39.25
C LYS A 93 -5.25 6.65 -40.72
N ASP A 94 -4.34 6.44 -41.63
CA ASP A 94 -4.58 6.70 -43.06
C ASP A 94 -5.46 5.62 -43.71
N ASN A 95 -5.72 4.52 -43.00
CA ASN A 95 -6.58 3.46 -43.52
C ASN A 95 -7.97 3.54 -42.85
N PRO A 96 -9.00 3.97 -43.59
CA PRO A 96 -10.34 4.16 -43.06
C PRO A 96 -10.97 2.86 -42.51
N VAL A 97 -10.40 1.69 -42.86
CA VAL A 97 -10.86 0.39 -42.32
C VAL A 97 -10.60 0.24 -40.84
N TYR A 98 -9.52 0.84 -40.35
CA TYR A 98 -9.10 0.67 -38.93
C TYR A 98 -9.30 1.93 -38.07
N HIS A 99 -9.46 3.09 -38.72
CA HIS A 99 -9.69 4.35 -38.03
C HIS A 99 -11.05 4.90 -38.38
N THR A 100 -12.09 4.29 -37.86
CA THR A 100 -13.46 4.72 -38.15
C THR A 100 -14.23 4.96 -36.87
N ASP A 101 -14.91 6.12 -36.86
CA ASP A 101 -15.85 6.50 -35.82
C ASP A 101 -17.26 6.46 -36.39
N PHE A 102 -18.21 5.91 -35.64
CA PHE A 102 -19.63 6.02 -35.95
C PHE A 102 -20.26 7.08 -35.04
N ALA A 103 -20.88 8.08 -35.63
CA ALA A 103 -21.46 9.21 -34.91
C ALA A 103 -20.45 9.96 -34.00
N GLY A 104 -19.17 9.98 -34.35
CA GLY A 104 -18.10 10.62 -33.57
C GLY A 104 -17.50 9.76 -32.47
N GLU A 105 -17.94 8.50 -32.33
CA GLU A 105 -17.44 7.54 -31.35
C GLU A 105 -16.70 6.39 -32.02
N PRO A 106 -15.62 5.87 -31.42
CA PRO A 106 -14.94 4.66 -31.94
C PRO A 106 -15.92 3.49 -32.09
N SER A 107 -15.93 2.85 -33.25
CA SER A 107 -16.89 1.79 -33.54
C SER A 107 -16.25 0.56 -34.17
N LEU A 108 -16.37 -0.57 -33.51
CA LEU A 108 -15.99 -1.88 -34.02
C LEU A 108 -16.89 -2.30 -35.19
N GLN A 109 -18.16 -1.89 -35.18
CA GLN A 109 -19.10 -2.18 -36.27
C GLN A 109 -18.61 -1.66 -37.60
N THR A 110 -18.05 -0.48 -37.67
CA THR A 110 -17.50 0.09 -38.91
C THR A 110 -16.27 -0.70 -39.41
N VAL A 111 -15.41 -1.16 -38.46
CA VAL A 111 -14.27 -2.02 -38.81
C VAL A 111 -14.75 -3.34 -39.41
N LEU A 112 -15.75 -3.96 -38.82
CA LEU A 112 -16.32 -5.21 -39.31
C LEU A 112 -17.07 -5.03 -40.62
N GLU A 113 -17.82 -3.96 -40.82
CA GLU A 113 -18.53 -3.65 -42.06
C GLU A 113 -17.57 -3.44 -43.24
N SER A 114 -16.47 -2.74 -43.01
CA SER A 114 -15.46 -2.55 -44.05
C SER A 114 -14.75 -3.86 -44.47
N LYS A 115 -14.60 -4.81 -43.54
CA LYS A 115 -14.12 -6.16 -43.87
C LYS A 115 -15.19 -7.02 -44.57
N LYS A 116 -16.48 -6.71 -44.47
CA LYS A 116 -17.56 -7.40 -45.20
C LYS A 116 -17.45 -7.28 -46.73
N THR A 117 -16.61 -6.42 -47.27
CA THR A 117 -16.35 -6.28 -48.71
C THR A 117 -15.28 -7.21 -49.22
N GLY A 118 -14.56 -7.95 -48.35
CA GLY A 118 -13.51 -8.90 -48.74
C GLY A 118 -13.94 -10.36 -48.72
N GLU A 119 -12.98 -11.28 -48.89
CA GLU A 119 -13.20 -12.73 -48.99
C GLU A 119 -13.86 -13.37 -47.76
N ASN A 120 -13.81 -12.74 -46.57
CA ASN A 120 -14.34 -13.26 -45.32
C ASN A 120 -15.70 -12.63 -44.90
N LYS A 121 -16.41 -12.06 -45.84
CA LYS A 121 -17.68 -11.35 -45.62
C LYS A 121 -18.73 -12.16 -44.83
N GLU A 122 -18.82 -13.45 -45.02
CA GLU A 122 -19.82 -14.33 -44.42
C GLU A 122 -19.46 -14.70 -42.97
N GLU A 123 -18.18 -14.77 -42.63
CA GLU A 123 -17.71 -15.13 -41.28
C GLU A 123 -18.01 -14.03 -40.25
N TYR A 124 -17.82 -12.77 -40.60
CA TYR A 124 -18.13 -11.63 -39.75
C TYR A 124 -19.64 -11.41 -39.58
N ARG A 125 -20.45 -11.63 -40.61
CA ARG A 125 -21.92 -11.65 -40.48
C ARG A 125 -22.40 -12.75 -39.53
N ALA A 126 -21.76 -13.91 -39.53
CA ALA A 126 -22.12 -15.01 -38.68
C ALA A 126 -21.92 -14.72 -37.17
N ILE A 127 -20.98 -13.88 -36.82
CA ILE A 127 -20.79 -13.44 -35.44
C ILE A 127 -21.89 -12.44 -35.03
N GLU A 128 -22.13 -11.43 -35.87
CA GLU A 128 -23.13 -10.37 -35.62
C GLU A 128 -24.56 -10.95 -35.52
N ASP A 129 -24.97 -11.81 -36.48
CA ASP A 129 -26.33 -12.33 -36.55
C ASP A 129 -26.63 -13.45 -35.54
N LYS A 130 -25.63 -14.17 -35.04
CA LYS A 130 -25.81 -15.37 -34.19
C LYS A 130 -25.54 -15.12 -32.70
N ASN A 131 -24.79 -14.09 -32.34
CA ASN A 131 -24.42 -13.82 -30.95
C ASN A 131 -24.30 -12.33 -30.67
N GLN A 132 -25.44 -11.65 -30.71
CA GLN A 132 -25.52 -10.21 -30.42
C GLN A 132 -24.91 -9.84 -29.06
N PRO A 133 -25.17 -10.56 -27.95
CA PRO A 133 -24.55 -10.23 -26.67
C PRO A 133 -23.02 -10.27 -26.68
N ARG A 134 -22.42 -11.21 -27.43
CA ARG A 134 -20.96 -11.28 -27.59
C ARG A 134 -20.43 -10.07 -28.38
N PHE A 135 -21.13 -9.72 -29.48
CA PHE A 135 -20.77 -8.54 -30.29
C PHE A 135 -20.86 -7.25 -29.46
N ASP A 136 -21.93 -7.07 -28.68
CA ASP A 136 -22.12 -5.90 -27.83
C ASP A 136 -20.98 -5.77 -26.78
N GLN A 137 -20.52 -6.91 -26.26
CA GLN A 137 -19.36 -6.91 -25.34
C GLN A 137 -18.05 -6.60 -26.08
N MET A 138 -17.84 -7.11 -27.30
CA MET A 138 -16.69 -6.76 -28.14
C MET A 138 -16.65 -5.24 -28.44
N GLU A 139 -17.77 -4.66 -28.84
CA GLU A 139 -17.93 -3.23 -29.09
C GLU A 139 -17.62 -2.40 -27.83
N LYS A 140 -18.14 -2.85 -26.70
CA LYS A 140 -17.95 -2.20 -25.40
C LYS A 140 -16.49 -2.22 -24.98
N LEU A 141 -15.81 -3.35 -25.14
CA LEU A 141 -14.38 -3.48 -24.83
C LEU A 141 -13.53 -2.62 -25.78
N PHE A 142 -13.81 -2.63 -27.08
CA PHE A 142 -13.12 -1.80 -28.05
C PHE A 142 -13.22 -0.31 -27.73
N LYS A 143 -14.45 0.18 -27.47
CA LYS A 143 -14.68 1.57 -27.04
C LYS A 143 -13.92 1.93 -25.78
N TYR A 144 -13.99 1.05 -24.77
CA TYR A 144 -13.24 1.25 -23.52
C TYR A 144 -11.74 1.45 -23.80
N ILE A 145 -11.14 0.56 -24.57
CA ILE A 145 -9.69 0.63 -24.87
C ILE A 145 -9.36 1.91 -25.63
N VAL A 146 -10.07 2.20 -26.74
CA VAL A 146 -9.76 3.36 -27.59
C VAL A 146 -9.99 4.68 -26.88
N VAL A 147 -11.09 4.84 -26.15
CA VAL A 147 -11.39 6.08 -25.42
C VAL A 147 -10.36 6.36 -24.33
N ASN A 148 -9.99 5.35 -23.54
CA ASN A 148 -8.97 5.53 -22.51
C ASN A 148 -7.59 5.79 -23.11
N ALA A 149 -7.23 5.09 -24.18
CA ALA A 149 -5.99 5.32 -24.90
C ALA A 149 -5.90 6.74 -25.49
N LYS A 150 -6.98 7.29 -26.08
CA LYS A 150 -7.04 8.68 -26.56
C LYS A 150 -6.77 9.70 -25.43
N ASN A 151 -7.19 9.40 -24.22
CA ASN A 151 -7.04 10.29 -23.08
C ASN A 151 -5.73 10.06 -22.31
N ALA A 152 -4.89 9.11 -22.74
CA ALA A 152 -3.65 8.79 -22.08
C ALA A 152 -2.62 9.92 -22.21
N THR A 153 -1.92 10.19 -21.13
CA THR A 153 -0.82 11.16 -21.04
C THR A 153 0.47 10.45 -20.68
N GLU A 154 1.60 11.13 -20.83
CA GLU A 154 2.88 10.61 -20.36
C GLU A 154 2.83 10.29 -18.86
N GLU A 155 2.18 11.14 -18.06
CA GLU A 155 2.02 10.91 -16.61
C GLU A 155 1.19 9.66 -16.30
N SER A 156 0.07 9.45 -17.03
CA SER A 156 -0.78 8.27 -16.84
C SER A 156 -0.13 6.95 -17.28
N ASN A 157 0.94 7.04 -18.07
CA ASN A 157 1.69 5.90 -18.58
C ASN A 157 2.97 5.58 -17.77
N LYS A 158 3.26 6.36 -16.73
CA LYS A 158 4.42 6.07 -15.87
C LYS A 158 4.25 4.74 -15.16
N ASN A 159 5.34 3.98 -15.14
CA ASN A 159 5.43 2.78 -14.34
C ASN A 159 5.72 3.18 -12.89
N GLU A 160 4.67 3.42 -12.14
CA GLU A 160 4.76 3.66 -10.70
C GLU A 160 4.26 2.43 -9.95
N ALA A 161 4.87 2.16 -8.79
CA ALA A 161 4.33 1.18 -7.86
C ALA A 161 2.85 1.52 -7.57
N PRO A 162 1.96 0.53 -7.48
CA PRO A 162 0.53 0.78 -7.29
C PRO A 162 0.22 1.50 -5.98
N LEU A 163 1.09 1.34 -4.99
CA LEU A 163 0.96 1.96 -3.68
C LEU A 163 2.26 2.66 -3.26
N THR A 164 2.12 3.77 -2.59
CA THR A 164 3.23 4.50 -1.96
C THR A 164 2.85 4.91 -0.54
N LEU A 165 3.70 4.59 0.44
CA LEU A 165 3.58 5.15 1.78
C LEU A 165 4.08 6.59 1.75
N GLU A 166 3.20 7.55 2.04
CA GLU A 166 3.59 8.95 2.09
C GLU A 166 4.51 9.22 3.27
N LYS A 167 5.55 10.02 3.03
CA LYS A 167 6.48 10.46 4.08
C LYS A 167 5.82 11.56 4.90
N GLY A 168 5.05 11.16 5.92
CA GLY A 168 4.50 12.05 6.93
C GLY A 168 5.41 12.10 8.17
N THR A 169 5.06 12.99 9.09
CA THR A 169 5.60 13.02 10.45
C THR A 169 4.49 12.62 11.42
N PRO A 170 4.24 11.31 11.61
CA PRO A 170 3.20 10.87 12.51
C PRO A 170 3.47 11.38 13.93
N ALA A 171 2.45 11.93 14.56
CA ALA A 171 2.52 12.37 15.96
C ALA A 171 2.10 11.23 16.90
N VAL A 172 2.52 11.32 18.16
CA VAL A 172 2.14 10.39 19.22
C VAL A 172 1.26 11.12 20.21
N ALA A 173 0.05 10.62 20.43
CA ALA A 173 -0.86 11.08 21.48
C ALA A 173 -1.20 9.92 22.42
N THR A 174 -1.55 10.23 23.66
CA THR A 174 -2.04 9.22 24.63
C THR A 174 -3.50 9.48 24.89
N GLU A 175 -4.35 8.50 24.64
CA GLU A 175 -5.80 8.56 24.83
C GLU A 175 -6.31 7.26 25.45
N ASN A 176 -7.01 7.34 26.59
CA ASN A 176 -7.67 6.19 27.23
C ASN A 176 -6.77 4.95 27.34
N ASP A 177 -5.58 5.10 27.92
CA ASP A 177 -4.57 4.05 28.10
C ASP A 177 -4.06 3.42 26.78
N ASN A 178 -4.15 4.16 25.68
CA ASN A 178 -3.57 3.78 24.40
C ASN A 178 -2.71 4.91 23.84
N TYR A 179 -1.66 4.52 23.12
CA TYR A 179 -0.97 5.40 22.19
C TYR A 179 -1.72 5.44 20.86
N ILE A 180 -2.00 6.64 20.39
CA ILE A 180 -2.55 6.91 19.06
C ILE A 180 -1.44 7.55 18.24
N ILE A 181 -1.01 6.87 17.19
CA ILE A 181 0.16 7.26 16.39
C ILE A 181 -0.27 7.46 14.94
N GLY A 182 0.00 8.60 14.38
CA GLY A 182 -0.39 8.99 13.04
C GLY A 182 -0.44 10.50 12.85
N PRO A 183 -0.97 10.99 11.73
CA PRO A 183 -1.56 10.20 10.65
C PRO A 183 -0.53 9.50 9.77
N TYR A 184 -0.95 8.41 9.15
CA TYR A 184 -0.29 7.74 8.05
C TYR A 184 -1.19 7.78 6.83
N THR A 185 -0.60 7.76 5.64
CA THR A 185 -1.35 7.66 4.37
C THR A 185 -0.63 6.70 3.43
N ILE A 186 -1.37 5.74 2.89
CA ILE A 186 -0.93 4.92 1.77
C ILE A 186 -1.66 5.44 0.54
N LYS A 187 -0.93 6.12 -0.34
CA LYS A 187 -1.46 6.63 -1.59
C LYS A 187 -1.62 5.49 -2.58
N LYS A 188 -2.79 5.41 -3.23
CA LYS A 188 -3.02 4.58 -4.40
C LYS A 188 -2.65 5.37 -5.65
N ASN A 189 -1.63 4.91 -6.38
CA ASN A 189 -1.13 5.61 -7.57
C ASN A 189 -1.85 5.19 -8.85
N ASN A 190 -2.24 3.91 -8.94
CA ASN A 190 -2.91 3.35 -10.11
C ASN A 190 -3.74 2.11 -9.72
N ASP A 191 -4.39 1.48 -10.70
CA ASP A 191 -5.23 0.30 -10.51
C ASP A 191 -4.52 -1.03 -10.85
N THR A 192 -3.19 -1.01 -11.01
CA THR A 192 -2.42 -2.24 -11.22
C THR A 192 -2.64 -3.21 -10.07
N PRO A 193 -2.98 -4.47 -10.34
CA PRO A 193 -3.12 -5.50 -9.30
C PRO A 193 -1.82 -5.69 -8.51
N TYR A 194 -1.96 -5.87 -7.20
CA TYR A 194 -0.82 -6.00 -6.29
C TYR A 194 -1.11 -6.98 -5.16
N THR A 195 -0.05 -7.50 -4.55
CA THR A 195 -0.10 -8.06 -3.20
C THR A 195 0.35 -7.01 -2.20
N LEU A 196 -0.18 -7.01 -1.00
CA LEU A 196 0.19 -6.09 0.06
C LEU A 196 0.36 -6.85 1.37
N ASN A 197 1.49 -6.63 2.02
CA ASN A 197 1.75 -7.06 3.37
C ASN A 197 2.09 -5.83 4.23
N ILE A 198 1.44 -5.73 5.38
CA ILE A 198 1.64 -4.65 6.35
C ILE A 198 2.04 -5.28 7.67
N ASN A 199 3.09 -4.76 8.28
CA ASN A 199 3.45 -5.12 9.63
C ASN A 199 3.90 -3.88 10.44
N VAL A 200 3.71 -3.96 11.74
CA VAL A 200 4.21 -2.96 12.69
C VAL A 200 5.21 -3.66 13.60
N THR A 201 6.41 -3.10 13.71
CA THR A 201 7.47 -3.64 14.56
C THR A 201 7.94 -2.60 15.56
N ASP A 202 8.59 -3.05 16.63
CA ASP A 202 9.45 -2.17 17.42
C ASP A 202 10.76 -1.88 16.66
N ARG A 203 11.63 -1.06 17.24
CA ARG A 203 12.96 -0.74 16.66
C ARG A 203 13.91 -1.93 16.60
N LYS A 204 13.66 -2.96 17.38
CA LYS A 204 14.47 -4.20 17.43
C LYS A 204 13.96 -5.24 16.42
N GLY A 205 12.86 -4.94 15.73
CA GLY A 205 12.24 -5.83 14.75
C GLY A 205 11.22 -6.81 15.35
N THR A 206 10.83 -6.65 16.62
CA THR A 206 9.78 -7.47 17.22
C THR A 206 8.44 -7.12 16.58
N ASP A 207 7.72 -8.12 16.10
CA ASP A 207 6.40 -7.94 15.49
C ASP A 207 5.35 -7.55 16.54
N LEU A 208 4.70 -6.43 16.30
CA LEU A 208 3.63 -5.87 17.13
C LEU A 208 2.28 -5.87 16.41
N THR A 209 2.19 -6.39 15.19
CA THR A 209 1.01 -6.26 14.33
C THR A 209 -0.28 -6.73 15.03
N ASN A 210 -0.21 -7.81 15.78
CA ASN A 210 -1.36 -8.33 16.54
C ASN A 210 -1.77 -7.47 17.75
N ASN A 211 -0.91 -6.55 18.19
CA ASN A 211 -1.17 -5.64 19.29
C ASN A 211 -1.66 -4.27 18.82
N VAL A 212 -1.74 -4.08 17.50
CA VAL A 212 -2.08 -2.80 16.88
C VAL A 212 -3.47 -2.88 16.28
N LYS A 213 -4.25 -1.82 16.45
CA LYS A 213 -5.50 -1.61 15.73
C LYS A 213 -5.37 -0.39 14.83
N PHE A 214 -6.03 -0.45 13.69
CA PHE A 214 -6.08 0.65 12.74
C PHE A 214 -7.32 1.49 13.00
N LEU A 215 -7.17 2.82 12.99
CA LEU A 215 -8.26 3.76 13.17
C LEU A 215 -8.35 4.68 11.96
N ASN A 216 -9.56 5.09 11.58
CA ASN A 216 -9.79 6.17 10.63
C ASN A 216 -9.54 7.56 11.25
N ALA A 217 -9.76 8.63 10.49
CA ALA A 217 -9.62 10.01 10.96
C ALA A 217 -10.54 10.34 12.15
N ASP A 218 -11.70 9.70 12.24
CA ASP A 218 -12.66 9.85 13.33
C ASP A 218 -12.32 8.96 14.56
N LYS A 219 -11.16 8.31 14.56
CA LYS A 219 -10.67 7.38 15.61
C LYS A 219 -11.52 6.12 15.81
N GLN A 220 -12.28 5.73 14.79
CA GLN A 220 -13.02 4.47 14.78
C GLN A 220 -12.14 3.35 14.24
N GLU A 221 -12.26 2.15 14.80
CA GLU A 221 -11.51 0.97 14.36
C GLU A 221 -11.96 0.56 12.94
N ILE A 222 -10.99 0.32 12.06
CA ILE A 222 -11.20 -0.07 10.66
C ILE A 222 -10.35 -1.31 10.32
N SER A 223 -10.72 -1.98 9.22
CA SER A 223 -9.93 -3.07 8.68
C SER A 223 -8.65 -2.53 8.04
N ILE A 224 -7.62 -3.37 7.99
CA ILE A 224 -6.38 -3.10 7.24
C ILE A 224 -6.65 -2.87 5.74
N ASP A 225 -7.69 -3.47 5.19
CA ASP A 225 -8.08 -3.30 3.80
C ASP A 225 -8.67 -1.91 3.52
N ASP A 226 -9.14 -1.22 4.55
CA ASP A 226 -9.80 0.09 4.44
C ASP A 226 -8.86 1.30 4.57
N ILE A 227 -7.56 1.09 4.84
CA ILE A 227 -6.60 2.18 5.04
C ILE A 227 -6.05 2.78 3.75
N ILE A 228 -6.18 2.07 2.61
CA ILE A 228 -5.62 2.51 1.33
C ILE A 228 -6.38 3.74 0.81
N GLY A 229 -5.62 4.77 0.42
CA GLY A 229 -6.18 6.03 -0.08
C GLY A 229 -6.83 6.92 1.00
N LYS A 230 -6.66 6.56 2.27
CA LYS A 230 -7.23 7.29 3.41
C LYS A 230 -6.18 7.56 4.47
N GLU A 231 -6.43 8.58 5.26
CA GLU A 231 -5.66 8.84 6.48
C GLU A 231 -6.04 7.83 7.56
N PHE A 232 -5.04 7.25 8.22
CA PHE A 232 -5.25 6.29 9.30
C PHE A 232 -4.26 6.48 10.45
N TYR A 233 -4.60 5.90 11.59
CA TYR A 233 -3.81 5.93 12.82
C TYR A 233 -3.62 4.53 13.36
N LEU A 234 -2.54 4.33 14.12
CA LEU A 234 -2.27 3.11 14.88
C LEU A 234 -2.67 3.34 16.33
N LYS A 235 -3.41 2.39 16.91
CA LYS A 235 -3.76 2.34 18.32
C LYS A 235 -3.05 1.18 18.98
N ILE A 236 -2.23 1.47 20.00
CA ILE A 236 -1.44 0.48 20.72
C ILE A 236 -1.67 0.67 22.23
N PRO A 237 -2.02 -0.37 23.00
CA PRO A 237 -2.16 -0.25 24.45
C PRO A 237 -0.86 0.23 25.11
N VAL A 238 -0.93 1.18 26.02
CA VAL A 238 0.21 1.68 26.80
C VAL A 238 0.92 0.53 27.51
N GLN A 239 0.17 -0.44 28.04
CA GLN A 239 0.72 -1.62 28.69
C GLN A 239 1.65 -2.43 27.78
N THR A 240 1.33 -2.56 26.49
CA THR A 240 2.18 -3.25 25.49
C THR A 240 3.53 -2.55 25.36
N ILE A 241 3.51 -1.23 25.28
CA ILE A 241 4.71 -0.39 25.13
C ILE A 241 5.59 -0.46 26.37
N VAL A 242 4.99 -0.30 27.54
CA VAL A 242 5.70 -0.29 28.84
C VAL A 242 6.31 -1.67 29.14
N THR A 243 5.51 -2.74 29.02
CA THR A 243 5.96 -4.10 29.34
C THR A 243 7.13 -4.54 28.46
N ASN A 244 7.12 -4.17 27.18
CA ASN A 244 8.15 -4.56 26.24
C ASN A 244 9.27 -3.53 26.09
N LYS A 245 9.26 -2.45 26.87
CA LYS A 245 10.24 -1.35 26.83
C LYS A 245 10.46 -0.81 25.41
N ILE A 246 9.36 -0.49 24.74
CA ILE A 246 9.35 -0.04 23.35
C ILE A 246 9.56 1.48 23.33
N ASP A 247 10.62 1.95 22.66
CA ASP A 247 10.99 3.36 22.54
C ASP A 247 10.66 3.95 21.14
N GLY A 248 10.07 3.17 20.27
CA GLY A 248 9.61 3.56 18.95
C GLY A 248 9.01 2.40 18.20
N ILE A 249 8.20 2.73 17.23
CA ILE A 249 7.58 1.75 16.31
C ILE A 249 7.91 2.09 14.88
N LYS A 250 7.91 1.06 14.05
CA LYS A 250 8.09 1.14 12.62
C LYS A 250 6.88 0.52 11.92
N PHE A 251 6.13 1.34 11.22
CA PHE A 251 5.13 0.88 10.28
C PHE A 251 5.82 0.49 8.99
N ASN A 252 5.59 -0.72 8.50
CA ASN A 252 6.17 -1.23 7.26
C ASN A 252 5.06 -1.70 6.33
N MET A 253 5.21 -1.42 5.05
CA MET A 253 4.45 -2.04 3.99
C MET A 253 5.40 -2.58 2.92
N ASN A 254 5.07 -3.72 2.35
CA ASN A 254 5.73 -4.26 1.17
C ASN A 254 4.73 -5.05 0.33
N GLY A 255 5.08 -5.29 -0.90
CA GLY A 255 4.23 -6.05 -1.80
C GLY A 255 4.89 -6.27 -3.14
N THR A 256 4.16 -6.97 -4.00
CA THR A 256 4.56 -7.23 -5.38
C THR A 256 3.48 -6.76 -6.33
N TYR A 257 3.88 -6.37 -7.51
CA TYR A 257 3.00 -6.09 -8.64
C TYR A 257 3.69 -6.53 -9.92
N THR A 258 2.97 -6.51 -11.02
CA THR A 258 3.53 -6.90 -12.30
C THR A 258 3.59 -5.68 -13.21
N GLU A 259 4.78 -5.35 -13.65
CA GLU A 259 5.00 -4.30 -14.62
C GLU A 259 4.95 -4.86 -16.03
N THR A 260 4.32 -4.14 -16.95
CA THR A 260 4.39 -4.45 -18.37
C THR A 260 5.63 -3.81 -18.97
N THR A 261 6.47 -4.59 -19.61
CA THR A 261 7.54 -4.09 -20.49
C THR A 261 7.13 -4.30 -21.95
N ALA A 262 7.61 -3.45 -22.82
CA ALA A 262 7.34 -3.54 -24.26
C ALA A 262 8.63 -3.29 -25.03
N THR A 263 9.10 -4.31 -25.73
CA THR A 263 10.30 -4.23 -26.56
C THR A 263 9.93 -4.18 -28.02
N TYR A 264 10.31 -3.11 -28.70
CA TYR A 264 10.14 -2.92 -30.13
C TYR A 264 11.35 -3.48 -30.87
N TRP A 265 11.12 -4.47 -31.69
CA TRP A 265 12.14 -5.12 -32.54
C TRP A 265 12.00 -4.72 -33.97
N THR A 266 13.13 -4.37 -34.62
CA THR A 266 13.20 -3.97 -36.01
C THR A 266 14.50 -4.47 -36.66
N SER A 267 14.64 -4.31 -37.96
CA SER A 267 15.87 -4.61 -38.69
C SER A 267 16.59 -3.31 -39.02
N SER A 268 17.89 -3.24 -38.74
CA SER A 268 18.74 -2.11 -39.13
C SER A 268 19.09 -2.08 -40.59
N SER A 269 19.05 -3.24 -41.26
CA SER A 269 19.50 -3.43 -42.62
C SER A 269 18.38 -3.70 -43.63
N ASN A 270 17.19 -4.09 -43.19
CA ASN A 270 16.09 -4.47 -44.06
C ASN A 270 14.80 -3.74 -43.71
N SER A 271 14.48 -2.68 -44.46
CA SER A 271 13.28 -1.86 -44.28
C SER A 271 11.95 -2.56 -44.63
N THR A 272 12.03 -3.75 -45.24
CA THR A 272 10.83 -4.54 -45.59
C THR A 272 10.41 -5.50 -44.49
N VAL A 273 11.24 -5.68 -43.45
CA VAL A 273 10.88 -6.47 -42.30
C VAL A 273 9.87 -5.68 -41.45
N GLN A 274 8.70 -6.29 -41.25
CA GLN A 274 7.67 -5.68 -40.40
C GLN A 274 8.14 -5.71 -38.94
N PRO A 275 8.21 -4.56 -38.26
CA PRO A 275 8.57 -4.52 -36.84
C PRO A 275 7.57 -5.28 -35.99
N ILE A 276 8.07 -5.80 -34.85
CA ILE A 276 7.22 -6.47 -33.85
C ILE A 276 7.42 -5.85 -32.51
N VAL A 277 6.39 -5.94 -31.68
CA VAL A 277 6.44 -5.56 -30.26
C VAL A 277 6.28 -6.81 -29.43
N VAL A 278 7.22 -7.04 -28.55
CA VAL A 278 7.15 -8.10 -27.53
C VAL A 278 6.75 -7.46 -26.21
N ILE A 279 5.66 -7.95 -25.64
CA ILE A 279 5.14 -7.48 -24.36
C ILE A 279 5.44 -8.57 -23.32
N GLU A 280 6.01 -8.17 -22.21
CA GLU A 280 6.33 -9.07 -21.09
C GLU A 280 5.76 -8.51 -19.78
N ARG A 281 5.39 -9.42 -18.90
CA ARG A 281 4.98 -9.13 -17.52
C ARG A 281 6.16 -9.41 -16.60
N VAL A 282 6.71 -8.40 -15.97
CA VAL A 282 7.89 -8.51 -15.10
C VAL A 282 7.46 -8.24 -13.67
N PRO A 283 7.63 -9.22 -12.75
CA PRO A 283 7.36 -9.00 -11.35
C PRO A 283 8.25 -7.89 -10.79
N GLN A 284 7.66 -6.99 -10.02
CA GLN A 284 8.30 -5.89 -9.32
C GLN A 284 7.92 -5.91 -7.85
N GLU A 285 8.78 -5.35 -7.01
CA GLU A 285 8.52 -5.20 -5.59
C GLU A 285 8.37 -3.72 -5.25
N PHE A 286 7.53 -3.44 -4.25
CA PHE A 286 7.47 -2.12 -3.63
C PHE A 286 7.52 -2.23 -2.12
N SER A 287 8.06 -1.21 -1.48
CA SER A 287 8.12 -1.15 -0.02
C SER A 287 8.05 0.29 0.46
N GLY A 288 7.57 0.46 1.66
CA GLY A 288 7.57 1.73 2.37
C GLY A 288 7.69 1.50 3.87
N SER A 289 8.35 2.39 4.56
CA SER A 289 8.40 2.36 6.02
C SER A 289 8.43 3.76 6.60
N ASN A 290 7.82 3.90 7.79
CA ASN A 290 7.85 5.11 8.58
C ASN A 290 8.08 4.74 10.05
N GLU A 291 9.10 5.33 10.66
CA GLU A 291 9.49 5.10 12.05
C GLU A 291 9.11 6.30 12.90
N VAL A 292 8.51 6.01 14.05
CA VAL A 292 8.15 7.02 15.04
C VAL A 292 8.83 6.67 16.35
N LEU A 293 9.59 7.61 16.87
CA LEU A 293 10.24 7.51 18.18
C LEU A 293 9.35 8.20 19.23
N PHE A 294 9.30 7.63 20.39
CA PHE A 294 8.61 8.24 21.54
C PHE A 294 9.27 7.84 22.85
N SER A 295 9.22 8.73 23.80
CA SER A 295 9.59 8.41 25.17
C SER A 295 8.36 7.88 25.89
N VAL A 296 8.51 6.78 26.61
CA VAL A 296 7.47 6.31 27.50
C VAL A 296 7.48 7.23 28.72
N GLU A 297 6.59 8.21 28.75
CA GLU A 297 6.36 9.01 29.94
C GLU A 297 5.29 8.31 30.82
N GLY A 298 5.73 7.36 31.61
CA GLY A 298 4.88 6.83 32.71
C GLY A 298 4.97 7.74 33.91
N LYS A 299 3.89 7.82 34.65
CA LYS A 299 3.85 8.43 35.99
C LYS A 299 3.28 7.44 36.97
N TYR A 300 3.80 7.43 38.14
CA TYR A 300 3.22 6.66 39.24
C TYR A 300 2.94 7.54 40.45
N SER A 301 2.02 7.09 41.25
CA SER A 301 1.68 7.71 42.53
C SER A 301 1.58 6.62 43.59
N PHE A 302 1.98 6.94 44.81
CA PHE A 302 1.79 6.03 45.92
C PHE A 302 1.45 6.78 47.19
N LYS A 303 0.82 6.07 48.12
CA LYS A 303 0.50 6.53 49.42
C LYS A 303 1.24 5.70 50.47
N LEU A 304 1.98 6.37 51.37
CA LEU A 304 2.57 5.78 52.55
C LEU A 304 1.66 6.07 53.73
N VAL A 305 1.39 5.06 54.52
CA VAL A 305 0.58 5.20 55.76
C VAL A 305 1.40 4.68 56.92
N LYS A 306 1.65 5.55 57.92
CA LYS A 306 2.29 5.17 59.16
C LYS A 306 1.23 4.75 60.18
N VAL A 307 1.40 3.56 60.74
CA VAL A 307 0.47 2.96 61.70
C VAL A 307 1.21 2.53 62.97
N ASP A 308 0.46 2.34 64.06
CA ASP A 308 0.94 1.70 65.25
C ASP A 308 1.27 0.22 64.94
N SER A 309 2.31 -0.30 65.59
CA SER A 309 2.75 -1.71 65.38
C SER A 309 1.80 -2.73 66.01
N GLU A 310 1.03 -2.34 67.00
CA GLU A 310 0.09 -3.19 67.76
C GLU A 310 -1.36 -3.01 67.30
N ASP A 311 -1.69 -1.83 66.69
CA ASP A 311 -3.02 -1.51 66.16
C ASP A 311 -2.90 -0.81 64.76
N ILE A 312 -3.10 -1.55 63.69
CA ILE A 312 -3.03 -1.05 62.30
C ILE A 312 -4.08 0.05 62.02
N ASN A 313 -5.16 0.13 62.82
CA ASN A 313 -6.18 1.17 62.65
C ASN A 313 -5.75 2.50 63.23
N LYS A 314 -4.78 2.50 64.14
CA LYS A 314 -4.24 3.69 64.79
C LYS A 314 -3.18 4.32 63.85
N LYS A 315 -3.57 5.41 63.24
CA LYS A 315 -2.71 6.18 62.33
C LYS A 315 -1.82 7.13 63.14
N LEU A 316 -0.56 7.31 62.68
CA LEU A 316 0.44 8.07 63.42
C LEU A 316 0.88 9.31 62.65
N GLN A 317 0.45 10.48 63.16
CA GLN A 317 0.87 11.79 62.67
C GLN A 317 2.28 12.15 63.14
N GLY A 318 3.04 12.90 62.31
CA GLY A 318 4.31 13.51 62.68
C GLY A 318 5.53 12.59 62.55
N ALA A 319 5.40 11.44 61.91
CA ALA A 319 6.55 10.63 61.50
C ALA A 319 7.26 11.29 60.30
N GLU A 320 8.60 11.41 60.38
CA GLU A 320 9.40 11.99 59.30
C GLU A 320 10.05 10.90 58.43
N PHE A 321 9.94 11.07 57.11
CA PHE A 321 10.51 10.17 56.13
C PHE A 321 11.36 10.94 55.12
N GLU A 322 12.45 10.33 54.72
CA GLU A 322 13.23 10.71 53.54
C GLU A 322 12.89 9.73 52.42
N ILE A 323 12.32 10.23 51.33
CA ILE A 323 11.87 9.42 50.20
C ILE A 323 12.69 9.83 48.99
N THR A 324 13.42 8.87 48.45
CA THR A 324 14.23 9.02 47.21
C THR A 324 13.49 8.39 46.05
N THR A 325 13.30 9.15 44.99
CA THR A 325 12.71 8.75 43.72
C THR A 325 13.71 9.06 42.60
N PRO A 326 13.47 8.66 41.36
CA PRO A 326 14.29 9.10 40.24
C PRO A 326 14.40 10.62 40.07
N ALA A 327 13.42 11.38 40.57
CA ALA A 327 13.43 12.84 40.55
C ALA A 327 14.29 13.46 41.68
N GLY A 328 14.80 12.65 42.62
CA GLY A 328 15.61 13.10 43.74
C GLY A 328 15.03 12.72 45.11
N THR A 329 15.67 13.24 46.15
CA THR A 329 15.34 12.94 47.54
C THR A 329 14.58 14.11 48.16
N GLN A 330 13.45 13.83 48.84
CA GLN A 330 12.65 14.81 49.53
C GLN A 330 12.26 14.31 50.94
N LYS A 331 12.04 15.25 51.88
CA LYS A 331 11.57 14.96 53.20
C LYS A 331 10.07 15.18 53.32
N TYR A 332 9.40 14.26 53.97
CA TYR A 332 7.96 14.27 54.16
C TYR A 332 7.62 14.00 55.64
N VAL A 333 6.49 14.49 56.05
CA VAL A 333 5.94 14.26 57.42
C VAL A 333 4.52 13.73 57.27
N THR A 334 4.16 12.70 58.00
CA THR A 334 2.80 12.15 58.00
C THR A 334 1.80 13.15 58.55
N ASP A 335 0.69 13.30 57.87
CA ASP A 335 -0.43 14.18 58.26
C ASP A 335 -1.25 13.63 59.43
N GLU A 336 -2.38 14.27 59.75
CA GLU A 336 -3.32 13.86 60.78
C GLU A 336 -3.90 12.45 60.57
N ASN A 337 -3.94 11.97 59.36
CA ASN A 337 -4.37 10.62 58.97
C ASN A 337 -3.21 9.63 58.95
N GLY A 338 -2.00 10.05 59.33
CA GLY A 338 -0.80 9.24 59.24
C GLY A 338 -0.30 9.02 57.83
N GLU A 339 -0.71 9.87 56.88
CA GLU A 339 -0.50 9.66 55.44
C GLU A 339 0.55 10.61 54.86
N ILE A 340 1.28 10.10 53.83
CA ILE A 340 2.07 10.85 52.88
C ILE A 340 1.61 10.45 51.50
N ASN A 341 1.11 11.41 50.73
CA ASN A 341 0.67 11.18 49.35
C ASN A 341 1.72 11.74 48.38
N ILE A 342 2.23 10.91 47.51
CA ILE A 342 3.22 11.27 46.48
C ILE A 342 2.63 10.96 45.12
N ALA A 343 2.50 11.99 44.28
CA ALA A 343 1.82 11.90 43.03
C ALA A 343 2.75 12.33 41.87
N ASP A 344 2.41 11.87 40.65
CA ASP A 344 3.00 12.31 39.39
C ASP A 344 4.51 12.15 39.28
N ILE A 345 5.10 11.13 39.91
CA ILE A 345 6.52 10.82 39.74
C ILE A 345 6.72 10.22 38.34
N LYS A 346 7.56 10.87 37.54
CA LYS A 346 7.91 10.35 36.19
C LYS A 346 8.70 9.04 36.29
N ILE A 347 8.32 8.06 35.53
CA ILE A 347 9.13 6.85 35.28
C ILE A 347 10.24 7.24 34.32
N THR A 348 11.51 7.02 34.69
CA THR A 348 12.65 7.27 33.84
C THR A 348 13.06 5.99 33.09
N GLU A 349 12.96 4.84 33.77
CA GLU A 349 13.25 3.55 33.18
C GLU A 349 12.31 2.47 33.77
N PRO A 350 11.30 2.00 32.99
CA PRO A 350 10.31 1.03 33.47
C PRO A 350 10.94 -0.27 34.01
N GLY A 351 10.54 -0.65 35.21
CA GLY A 351 11.03 -1.86 35.89
C GLY A 351 12.47 -1.76 36.45
N VAL A 352 13.10 -0.61 36.33
CA VAL A 352 14.45 -0.31 36.87
C VAL A 352 14.38 0.78 37.94
N ASP A 353 13.47 1.74 37.77
CA ASP A 353 13.29 2.80 38.74
C ASP A 353 12.98 2.24 40.14
N THR A 354 13.65 2.81 41.11
CA THR A 354 13.51 2.42 42.52
C THR A 354 13.07 3.59 43.37
N ILE A 355 12.20 3.31 44.32
CA ILE A 355 11.83 4.23 45.41
C ILE A 355 12.48 3.72 46.67
N THR A 356 13.21 4.58 47.36
CA THR A 356 13.76 4.25 48.68
C THR A 356 13.07 5.09 49.74
N ILE A 357 12.53 4.46 50.76
CA ILE A 357 11.79 5.07 51.85
C ILE A 357 12.56 4.81 53.12
N LYS A 358 13.01 5.88 53.79
CA LYS A 358 13.74 5.83 55.04
C LYS A 358 13.00 6.64 56.11
N GLU A 359 12.63 6.00 57.23
CA GLU A 359 12.12 6.73 58.38
C GLU A 359 13.29 7.45 59.07
N THR A 360 13.19 8.75 59.25
CA THR A 360 14.23 9.57 59.89
C THR A 360 13.87 9.97 61.30
N LYS A 361 12.55 9.99 61.64
CA LYS A 361 12.08 10.27 62.99
C LYS A 361 10.69 9.65 63.21
N ALA A 362 10.55 8.95 64.32
CA ALA A 362 9.22 8.49 64.79
C ALA A 362 8.51 9.59 65.54
N PRO A 363 7.15 9.62 65.52
CA PRO A 363 6.40 10.55 66.35
C PRO A 363 6.43 10.14 67.87
N GLU A 364 6.44 11.09 68.73
CA GLU A 364 6.37 10.79 70.19
C GLU A 364 5.01 10.13 70.56
N PRO A 365 4.97 9.12 71.46
CA PRO A 365 6.09 8.50 72.19
C PRO A 365 6.73 7.27 71.52
N TYR A 366 6.54 7.10 70.22
CA TYR A 366 6.98 5.94 69.42
C TYR A 366 8.49 5.93 69.15
N LYS A 367 9.01 4.74 68.90
CA LYS A 367 10.40 4.54 68.44
C LYS A 367 10.39 4.13 66.96
N MET A 368 11.45 4.49 66.19
CA MET A 368 11.63 4.02 64.86
C MET A 368 11.75 2.50 64.78
N LEU A 369 10.92 1.87 63.96
CA LEU A 369 10.99 0.46 63.66
C LEU A 369 11.70 0.19 62.33
N LEU A 370 11.56 1.10 61.35
CA LEU A 370 12.20 0.97 60.04
C LEU A 370 13.67 1.40 60.13
N LYS A 371 14.53 0.47 60.54
CA LYS A 371 15.97 0.71 60.69
C LYS A 371 16.72 0.75 59.37
N GLU A 372 16.29 -0.08 58.41
CA GLU A 372 16.82 -0.13 57.07
C GLU A 372 15.82 0.49 56.10
N PRO A 373 16.27 1.18 55.05
CA PRO A 373 15.38 1.74 54.05
C PRO A 373 14.58 0.65 53.32
N LEU A 374 13.29 0.90 53.08
CA LEU A 374 12.47 0.08 52.22
C LEU A 374 12.72 0.49 50.77
N THR A 375 13.02 -0.48 49.91
CA THR A 375 13.19 -0.27 48.48
C THR A 375 12.07 -0.94 47.69
N LEU A 376 11.38 -0.16 46.89
CA LEU A 376 10.33 -0.60 45.99
C LEU A 376 10.84 -0.42 44.53
N LYS A 377 10.60 -1.43 43.67
CA LYS A 377 10.80 -1.31 42.22
C LYS A 377 9.50 -0.88 41.56
N VAL A 378 9.60 0.01 40.60
CA VAL A 378 8.45 0.60 39.89
C VAL A 378 8.53 0.30 38.41
#